data_0757a35b7e631c1d3addd5e523bf3417
#
_entry.id   0757a35b7e631c1d3addd5e523bf3417
#
_cell.length_a   1.000
_cell.length_b   1.000
_cell.length_c   1.000
_cell.angle_alpha   90.00
_cell.angle_beta   90.00
_cell.angle_gamma   90.00
#
_symmetry.space_group_name_H-M   'P 1'
#
loop_
_entity.id
_entity.type
_entity.pdbx_description
1 polymer ?
#
loop_
_entity_poly.entity_id
_entity_poly.type
_entity_poly.pdbx_seq_one_letter_code
_entity_poly.pdbx_strand_id
1 'polypeptide(L)'
;MTSKEEFEQLASAPKESGLGLFLAEIGRHRLLSAAEEVALAKRVERGDVAAKKQMINANLRLVVSIAKRYRGVGVPFLDLIQEGTLGLNRAVEKFDWRRGYKFSTYAHWWIKQTVSRAIADQAKTIRIPTHIGERQHELACAARALAPALGREPSLEELAEATGLPLGHVRQALDCAEASYSLNQAVSPDGETELADFLADPASADPIEEAERSLLPQTVRRRLKTLPDRERLIVERRFGLQCEPQSLETVASELGLTRERVRQLQVQALKRLEAEFADFAPLQSALAGTAQAREAGRVPA
;
A
#
# COMPACT_ATOMS: atom_id res chain seq x y z
N MET A 1 20.18 -8.27 -35.72
CA MET A 1 20.85 -7.08 -35.12
C MET A 1 21.74 -7.58 -33.99
N THR A 2 23.00 -7.23 -34.01
CA THR A 2 23.99 -7.72 -33.01
C THR A 2 23.80 -6.93 -31.70
N SER A 3 24.01 -7.58 -30.58
CA SER A 3 23.97 -7.00 -29.21
C SER A 3 24.80 -5.70 -29.05
N LYS A 4 25.71 -5.47 -29.99
CA LYS A 4 26.58 -4.29 -30.04
C LYS A 4 25.86 -3.07 -30.62
N GLU A 5 25.11 -3.24 -31.71
CA GLU A 5 24.34 -2.18 -32.37
C GLU A 5 23.18 -1.68 -31.47
N GLU A 6 22.57 -2.59 -30.73
CA GLU A 6 21.52 -2.24 -29.76
C GLU A 6 22.03 -1.46 -28.55
N PHE A 7 23.26 -1.74 -28.12
CA PHE A 7 23.92 -0.97 -27.05
C PHE A 7 24.31 0.45 -27.54
N GLU A 8 24.77 0.59 -28.78
CA GLU A 8 25.13 1.88 -29.38
C GLU A 8 23.90 2.79 -29.55
N GLN A 9 22.72 2.23 -29.87
CA GLN A 9 21.46 2.98 -29.92
C GLN A 9 21.01 3.48 -28.54
N LEU A 10 21.23 2.71 -27.48
CA LEU A 10 20.94 3.15 -26.10
C LEU A 10 21.95 4.19 -25.59
N ALA A 11 23.21 4.10 -26.02
CA ALA A 11 24.26 5.05 -25.67
C ALA A 11 24.08 6.44 -26.34
N SER A 12 23.16 6.56 -27.31
CA SER A 12 22.78 7.85 -27.92
C SER A 12 21.77 8.65 -27.08
N ALA A 13 21.34 8.15 -25.90
CA ALA A 13 20.53 8.92 -24.95
C ALA A 13 21.25 10.21 -24.53
N PRO A 14 20.51 11.30 -24.22
CA PRO A 14 21.11 12.57 -23.82
C PRO A 14 22.14 12.36 -22.72
N LYS A 15 23.37 12.81 -22.95
CA LYS A 15 24.51 12.63 -22.02
C LYS A 15 24.28 13.27 -20.65
N GLU A 16 23.28 14.11 -20.52
CA GLU A 16 22.89 14.77 -19.27
C GLU A 16 21.96 13.92 -18.41
N SER A 17 21.40 12.83 -18.92
CA SER A 17 20.58 11.91 -18.12
C SER A 17 21.46 10.94 -17.34
N GLY A 18 21.05 10.60 -16.10
CA GLY A 18 21.76 9.60 -15.27
C GLY A 18 21.98 8.26 -16.00
N LEU A 19 21.03 7.86 -16.86
CA LEU A 19 21.16 6.68 -17.72
C LEU A 19 22.29 6.87 -18.76
N GLY A 20 22.39 8.03 -19.39
CA GLY A 20 23.42 8.31 -20.41
C GLY A 20 24.84 8.25 -19.80
N LEU A 21 25.03 8.86 -18.62
CA LEU A 21 26.30 8.80 -17.88
C LEU A 21 26.66 7.36 -17.49
N PHE A 22 25.71 6.58 -16.99
CA PHE A 22 25.93 5.19 -16.63
C PHE A 22 26.32 4.33 -17.84
N LEU A 23 25.63 4.48 -18.97
CA LEU A 23 25.93 3.74 -20.20
C LEU A 23 27.30 4.11 -20.77
N ALA A 24 27.69 5.38 -20.68
CA ALA A 24 29.02 5.83 -21.10
C ALA A 24 30.12 5.23 -20.21
N GLU A 25 29.90 5.11 -18.90
CA GLU A 25 30.86 4.50 -17.98
C GLU A 25 31.01 3.00 -18.23
N ILE A 26 29.91 2.26 -18.38
CA ILE A 26 29.95 0.83 -18.70
C ILE A 26 30.70 0.57 -20.03
N GLY A 27 30.53 1.47 -21.01
CA GLY A 27 31.19 1.36 -22.31
C GLY A 27 32.72 1.40 -22.23
N ARG A 28 33.32 1.96 -21.18
CA ARG A 28 34.76 2.03 -20.96
C ARG A 28 35.36 0.67 -20.61
N HIS A 29 34.56 -0.24 -20.07
CA HIS A 29 35.04 -1.57 -19.68
C HIS A 29 35.07 -2.51 -20.89
N ARG A 30 36.25 -3.11 -21.16
CA ARG A 30 36.39 -4.07 -22.25
C ARG A 30 35.72 -5.41 -21.89
N LEU A 31 35.28 -6.11 -22.91
CA LEU A 31 34.73 -7.46 -22.75
C LEU A 31 35.85 -8.42 -22.40
N LEU A 32 35.57 -9.41 -21.58
CA LEU A 32 36.50 -10.46 -21.18
C LEU A 32 36.52 -11.60 -22.22
N SER A 33 37.69 -12.16 -22.44
CA SER A 33 37.85 -13.44 -23.16
C SER A 33 37.56 -14.61 -22.20
N ALA A 34 37.24 -15.79 -22.75
CA ALA A 34 36.98 -16.98 -21.94
C ALA A 34 38.13 -17.34 -20.99
N ALA A 35 39.37 -17.12 -21.41
CA ALA A 35 40.55 -17.36 -20.58
C ALA A 35 40.62 -16.36 -19.40
N GLU A 36 40.29 -15.09 -19.63
CA GLU A 36 40.21 -14.07 -18.59
C GLU A 36 39.07 -14.29 -17.62
N GLU A 37 37.88 -14.77 -18.08
CA GLU A 37 36.78 -15.16 -17.21
C GLU A 37 37.24 -16.24 -16.21
N VAL A 38 37.92 -17.28 -16.67
CA VAL A 38 38.45 -18.35 -15.81
C VAL A 38 39.55 -17.82 -14.87
N ALA A 39 40.47 -16.96 -15.35
CA ALA A 39 41.52 -16.40 -14.51
C ALA A 39 40.95 -15.53 -13.38
N LEU A 40 39.96 -14.69 -13.69
CA LEU A 40 39.25 -13.86 -12.70
C LEU A 40 38.44 -14.71 -11.74
N ALA A 41 37.72 -15.73 -12.22
CA ALA A 41 36.91 -16.62 -11.39
C ALA A 41 37.78 -17.34 -10.33
N LYS A 42 39.00 -17.79 -10.69
CA LYS A 42 39.95 -18.38 -9.74
C LYS A 42 40.40 -17.39 -8.66
N ARG A 43 40.54 -16.12 -8.99
CA ARG A 43 40.90 -15.07 -8.02
C ARG A 43 39.71 -14.71 -7.13
N VAL A 44 38.49 -14.66 -7.68
CA VAL A 44 37.28 -14.45 -6.91
C VAL A 44 37.05 -15.57 -5.90
N GLU A 45 37.28 -16.83 -6.27
CA GLU A 45 37.21 -18.00 -5.38
C GLU A 45 38.17 -17.87 -4.18
N ARG A 46 39.28 -17.17 -4.34
CA ARG A 46 40.28 -16.88 -3.27
C ARG A 46 39.94 -15.62 -2.43
N GLY A 47 38.77 -14.98 -2.69
CA GLY A 47 38.34 -13.80 -1.98
C GLY A 47 38.83 -12.46 -2.52
N ASP A 48 39.41 -12.41 -3.73
CA ASP A 48 39.91 -11.17 -4.32
C ASP A 48 38.77 -10.25 -4.76
N VAL A 49 38.55 -9.19 -3.97
CA VAL A 49 37.51 -8.19 -4.21
C VAL A 49 37.78 -7.37 -5.49
N ALA A 50 39.02 -7.12 -5.85
CA ALA A 50 39.37 -6.38 -7.05
C ALA A 50 39.03 -7.19 -8.32
N ALA A 51 39.33 -8.49 -8.30
CA ALA A 51 38.94 -9.41 -9.38
C ALA A 51 37.42 -9.53 -9.52
N LYS A 52 36.68 -9.59 -8.40
CA LYS A 52 35.21 -9.58 -8.38
C LYS A 52 34.67 -8.32 -9.03
N LYS A 53 35.13 -7.13 -8.61
CA LYS A 53 34.74 -5.85 -9.19
C LYS A 53 35.03 -5.78 -10.69
N GLN A 54 36.20 -6.25 -11.13
CA GLN A 54 36.56 -6.29 -12.55
C GLN A 54 35.63 -7.20 -13.34
N MET A 55 35.30 -8.38 -12.82
CA MET A 55 34.39 -9.33 -13.48
C MET A 55 32.98 -8.77 -13.59
N ILE A 56 32.45 -8.09 -12.55
CA ILE A 56 31.16 -7.42 -12.57
C ILE A 56 31.15 -6.31 -13.62
N ASN A 57 32.09 -5.38 -13.56
CA ASN A 57 32.13 -4.20 -14.46
C ASN A 57 32.19 -4.60 -15.94
N ALA A 58 32.98 -5.61 -16.28
CA ALA A 58 33.09 -6.12 -17.65
C ALA A 58 31.80 -6.75 -18.18
N ASN A 59 30.89 -7.18 -17.29
CA ASN A 59 29.65 -7.86 -17.64
C ASN A 59 28.38 -6.99 -17.41
N LEU A 60 28.50 -5.71 -17.02
CA LEU A 60 27.35 -4.81 -16.87
C LEU A 60 26.56 -4.62 -18.18
N ARG A 61 27.24 -4.67 -19.34
CA ARG A 61 26.59 -4.63 -20.65
C ARG A 61 25.61 -5.78 -20.86
N LEU A 62 25.90 -6.98 -20.31
CA LEU A 62 24.98 -8.14 -20.34
C LEU A 62 23.72 -7.83 -19.52
N VAL A 63 23.85 -7.21 -18.35
CA VAL A 63 22.71 -6.80 -17.53
C VAL A 63 21.80 -5.86 -18.31
N VAL A 64 22.35 -4.82 -18.95
CA VAL A 64 21.58 -3.86 -19.75
C VAL A 64 20.85 -4.55 -20.89
N SER A 65 21.47 -5.49 -21.59
CA SER A 65 20.86 -6.22 -22.69
C SER A 65 19.67 -7.09 -22.26
N ILE A 66 19.72 -7.66 -21.05
CA ILE A 66 18.62 -8.45 -20.47
C ILE A 66 17.53 -7.54 -19.95
N ALA A 67 17.86 -6.50 -19.16
CA ALA A 67 16.92 -5.57 -18.58
C ALA A 67 16.09 -4.82 -19.64
N LYS A 68 16.67 -4.57 -20.83
CA LYS A 68 15.98 -3.91 -21.97
C LYS A 68 14.68 -4.60 -22.36
N ARG A 69 14.60 -5.93 -22.24
CA ARG A 69 13.39 -6.71 -22.58
C ARG A 69 12.22 -6.47 -21.63
N TYR A 70 12.50 -5.87 -20.47
CA TYR A 70 11.52 -5.62 -19.40
C TYR A 70 11.17 -4.14 -19.26
N ARG A 71 11.51 -3.30 -20.24
CA ARG A 71 11.14 -1.88 -20.24
C ARG A 71 9.62 -1.70 -20.34
N GLY A 72 9.10 -0.70 -19.62
CA GLY A 72 7.67 -0.36 -19.68
C GLY A 72 6.76 -1.25 -18.83
N VAL A 73 7.31 -2.07 -17.94
CA VAL A 73 6.54 -3.00 -17.07
C VAL A 73 6.33 -2.42 -15.66
N GLY A 74 6.24 -1.08 -15.53
CA GLY A 74 5.91 -0.41 -14.26
C GLY A 74 7.12 -0.12 -13.35
N VAL A 75 8.34 -0.60 -13.70
CA VAL A 75 9.56 -0.29 -12.95
C VAL A 75 10.49 0.57 -13.81
N PRO A 76 11.12 1.64 -13.29
CA PRO A 76 12.09 2.45 -14.00
C PRO A 76 13.26 1.61 -14.53
N PHE A 77 13.72 1.92 -15.74
CA PHE A 77 14.75 1.11 -16.40
C PHE A 77 16.08 1.06 -15.64
N LEU A 78 16.48 2.15 -14.99
CA LEU A 78 17.67 2.18 -14.14
C LEU A 78 17.55 1.23 -12.95
N ASP A 79 16.37 1.14 -12.34
CA ASP A 79 16.13 0.25 -11.21
C ASP A 79 16.20 -1.22 -11.63
N LEU A 80 15.65 -1.55 -12.82
CA LEU A 80 15.81 -2.89 -13.41
C LEU A 80 17.28 -3.26 -13.65
N ILE A 81 18.10 -2.30 -14.07
CA ILE A 81 19.54 -2.52 -14.25
C ILE A 81 20.23 -2.75 -12.89
N GLN A 82 19.88 -1.98 -11.86
CA GLN A 82 20.46 -2.16 -10.52
C GLN A 82 20.09 -3.53 -9.94
N GLU A 83 18.83 -3.91 -10.02
CA GLU A 83 18.37 -5.24 -9.60
C GLU A 83 19.08 -6.36 -10.39
N GLY A 84 19.20 -6.19 -11.71
CA GLY A 84 19.97 -7.11 -12.55
C GLY A 84 21.45 -7.18 -12.15
N THR A 85 22.04 -6.07 -11.69
CA THR A 85 23.42 -6.02 -11.20
C THR A 85 23.57 -6.79 -9.89
N LEU A 86 22.58 -6.77 -9.01
CA LEU A 86 22.55 -7.65 -7.82
C LEU A 86 22.52 -9.13 -8.22
N GLY A 87 21.77 -9.47 -9.27
CA GLY A 87 21.79 -10.82 -9.85
C GLY A 87 23.14 -11.20 -10.42
N LEU A 88 23.78 -10.29 -11.16
CA LEU A 88 25.14 -10.48 -11.69
C LEU A 88 26.15 -10.70 -10.56
N ASN A 89 26.08 -9.93 -9.47
CA ASN A 89 26.95 -10.11 -8.31
C ASN A 89 26.85 -11.52 -7.72
N ARG A 90 25.61 -12.03 -7.55
CA ARG A 90 25.39 -13.41 -7.10
C ARG A 90 25.92 -14.45 -8.10
N ALA A 91 25.78 -14.18 -9.40
CA ALA A 91 26.33 -15.04 -10.42
C ALA A 91 27.86 -15.12 -10.36
N VAL A 92 28.55 -14.01 -10.15
CA VAL A 92 30.02 -13.95 -9.99
C VAL A 92 30.48 -14.76 -8.77
N GLU A 93 29.77 -14.65 -7.65
CA GLU A 93 30.09 -15.37 -6.40
C GLU A 93 29.90 -16.89 -6.52
N LYS A 94 28.92 -17.34 -7.33
CA LYS A 94 28.57 -18.76 -7.45
C LYS A 94 29.05 -19.42 -8.73
N PHE A 95 29.83 -18.72 -9.56
CA PHE A 95 30.31 -19.24 -10.82
C PHE A 95 31.41 -20.29 -10.63
N ASP A 96 31.15 -21.50 -11.12
CA ASP A 96 32.14 -22.59 -11.15
C ASP A 96 32.76 -22.71 -12.54
N TRP A 97 33.99 -22.22 -12.67
CA TRP A 97 34.79 -22.25 -13.89
C TRP A 97 35.18 -23.69 -14.33
N ARG A 98 35.12 -24.67 -13.42
CA ARG A 98 35.51 -26.07 -13.71
C ARG A 98 34.53 -26.73 -14.65
N ARG A 99 33.29 -26.23 -14.74
CA ARG A 99 32.24 -26.77 -15.60
C ARG A 99 32.41 -26.47 -17.08
N GLY A 100 33.35 -25.63 -17.48
CA GLY A 100 33.70 -25.33 -18.87
C GLY A 100 32.66 -24.47 -19.63
N TYR A 101 31.58 -24.01 -19.00
CA TYR A 101 30.60 -23.12 -19.63
C TYR A 101 31.04 -21.66 -19.56
N LYS A 102 30.59 -20.85 -20.54
CA LYS A 102 30.78 -19.40 -20.52
C LYS A 102 30.06 -18.78 -19.34
N PHE A 103 30.68 -17.77 -18.71
CA PHE A 103 30.08 -17.04 -17.62
C PHE A 103 28.72 -16.44 -17.99
N SER A 104 28.58 -15.87 -19.19
CA SER A 104 27.33 -15.27 -19.67
C SER A 104 26.14 -16.20 -19.65
N THR A 105 26.31 -17.49 -19.92
CA THR A 105 25.24 -18.51 -19.89
C THR A 105 24.69 -18.69 -18.48
N TYR A 106 25.57 -18.71 -17.49
CA TYR A 106 25.20 -18.85 -16.09
C TYR A 106 24.61 -17.54 -15.51
N ALA A 107 25.26 -16.42 -15.81
CA ALA A 107 24.85 -15.10 -15.35
C ALA A 107 23.47 -14.70 -15.88
N HIS A 108 23.14 -15.09 -17.12
CA HIS A 108 21.82 -14.80 -17.74
C HIS A 108 20.65 -15.26 -16.86
N TRP A 109 20.74 -16.46 -16.29
CA TRP A 109 19.69 -17.00 -15.43
C TRP A 109 19.52 -16.18 -14.14
N TRP A 110 20.61 -15.82 -13.48
CA TRP A 110 20.58 -15.02 -12.25
C TRP A 110 20.05 -13.62 -12.48
N ILE A 111 20.52 -12.97 -13.55
CA ILE A 111 20.07 -11.62 -13.92
C ILE A 111 18.58 -11.64 -14.24
N LYS A 112 18.12 -12.58 -15.09
CA LYS A 112 16.71 -12.73 -15.44
C LYS A 112 15.85 -12.95 -14.19
N GLN A 113 16.28 -13.83 -13.29
CA GLN A 113 15.54 -14.15 -12.07
C GLN A 113 15.39 -12.95 -11.15
N THR A 114 16.48 -12.16 -10.93
CA THR A 114 16.39 -10.98 -10.07
C THR A 114 15.57 -9.87 -10.69
N VAL A 115 15.70 -9.61 -11.99
CA VAL A 115 14.87 -8.63 -12.71
C VAL A 115 13.39 -9.01 -12.69
N SER A 116 13.04 -10.28 -12.97
CA SER A 116 11.65 -10.74 -12.93
C SER A 116 11.07 -10.63 -11.51
N ARG A 117 11.87 -10.96 -10.49
CA ARG A 117 11.44 -10.82 -9.10
C ARG A 117 11.24 -9.36 -8.71
N ALA A 118 12.14 -8.46 -9.10
CA ALA A 118 11.99 -7.03 -8.86
C ALA A 118 10.71 -6.45 -9.48
N ILE A 119 10.37 -6.88 -10.70
CA ILE A 119 9.11 -6.51 -11.34
C ILE A 119 7.91 -6.99 -10.53
N ALA A 120 7.90 -8.25 -10.11
CA ALA A 120 6.81 -8.80 -9.30
C ALA A 120 6.65 -8.07 -7.96
N ASP A 121 7.76 -7.59 -7.38
CA ASP A 121 7.79 -6.94 -6.08
C ASP A 121 7.48 -5.43 -6.13
N GLN A 122 7.82 -4.72 -7.23
CA GLN A 122 7.86 -3.26 -7.30
C GLN A 122 7.00 -2.63 -8.41
N ALA A 123 6.51 -3.43 -9.39
CA ALA A 123 5.80 -2.87 -10.55
C ALA A 123 4.42 -2.29 -10.23
N LYS A 124 3.82 -2.69 -9.13
CA LYS A 124 2.48 -2.25 -8.70
C LYS A 124 2.56 -1.41 -7.43
N THR A 125 1.78 -0.32 -7.35
CA THR A 125 1.67 0.54 -6.16
C THR A 125 1.19 -0.26 -4.94
N ILE A 126 0.21 -1.12 -5.13
CA ILE A 126 -0.23 -2.11 -4.13
C ILE A 126 0.41 -3.44 -4.52
N ARG A 127 1.37 -3.93 -3.71
CA ARG A 127 2.10 -5.16 -3.96
C ARG A 127 1.16 -6.35 -4.10
N ILE A 128 1.32 -7.08 -5.19
CA ILE A 128 0.58 -8.32 -5.46
C ILE A 128 1.52 -9.52 -5.23
N PRO A 129 1.06 -10.61 -4.58
CA PRO A 129 1.83 -11.84 -4.46
C PRO A 129 2.27 -12.40 -5.82
N THR A 130 3.49 -12.93 -5.91
CA THR A 130 4.11 -13.39 -7.17
C THR A 130 3.25 -14.41 -7.92
N HIS A 131 2.62 -15.36 -7.21
CA HIS A 131 1.76 -16.38 -7.81
C HIS A 131 0.48 -15.81 -8.47
N ILE A 132 -0.04 -14.67 -7.99
CA ILE A 132 -1.15 -13.99 -8.64
C ILE A 132 -0.65 -13.24 -9.89
N GLY A 133 0.51 -12.59 -9.82
CA GLY A 133 1.14 -11.96 -10.98
C GLY A 133 1.47 -12.95 -12.11
N GLU A 134 1.94 -14.15 -11.77
CA GLU A 134 2.17 -15.23 -12.74
C GLU A 134 0.86 -15.65 -13.41
N ARG A 135 -0.21 -15.84 -12.65
CA ARG A 135 -1.55 -16.13 -13.21
C ARG A 135 -2.06 -15.02 -14.12
N GLN A 136 -1.90 -13.74 -13.70
CA GLN A 136 -2.26 -12.59 -14.56
C GLN A 136 -1.52 -12.61 -15.89
N HIS A 137 -0.22 -12.92 -15.86
CA HIS A 137 0.58 -13.03 -17.07
C HIS A 137 0.10 -14.19 -17.99
N GLU A 138 -0.19 -15.35 -17.40
CA GLU A 138 -0.72 -16.51 -18.10
C GLU A 138 -2.07 -16.22 -18.74
N LEU A 139 -2.99 -15.60 -18.00
CA LEU A 139 -4.29 -15.15 -18.50
C LEU A 139 -4.17 -14.13 -19.64
N ALA A 140 -3.25 -13.15 -19.51
CA ALA A 140 -3.01 -12.16 -20.55
C ALA A 140 -2.40 -12.78 -21.82
N CYS A 141 -1.58 -13.84 -21.69
CA CYS A 141 -1.07 -14.59 -22.82
C CYS A 141 -2.18 -15.41 -23.51
N ALA A 142 -3.03 -16.08 -22.74
CA ALA A 142 -4.17 -16.84 -23.26
C ALA A 142 -5.18 -15.92 -23.96
N ALA A 143 -5.50 -14.76 -23.36
CA ALA A 143 -6.39 -13.77 -23.94
C ALA A 143 -5.89 -13.29 -25.31
N ARG A 144 -4.59 -12.94 -25.40
CA ARG A 144 -3.96 -12.53 -26.66
C ARG A 144 -3.95 -13.61 -27.73
N ALA A 145 -3.87 -14.87 -27.33
CA ALA A 145 -3.91 -16.00 -28.26
C ALA A 145 -5.33 -16.29 -28.77
N LEU A 146 -6.34 -16.17 -27.91
CA LEU A 146 -7.74 -16.47 -28.23
C LEU A 146 -8.45 -15.33 -28.99
N ALA A 147 -8.16 -14.07 -28.66
CA ALA A 147 -8.83 -12.91 -29.24
C ALA A 147 -8.86 -12.88 -30.78
N PRO A 148 -7.75 -13.18 -31.51
CA PRO A 148 -7.78 -13.23 -32.98
C PRO A 148 -8.67 -14.34 -33.54
N ALA A 149 -8.77 -15.48 -32.84
CA ALA A 149 -9.59 -16.63 -33.29
C ALA A 149 -11.09 -16.39 -33.04
N LEU A 150 -11.42 -15.69 -31.94
CA LEU A 150 -12.80 -15.41 -31.56
C LEU A 150 -13.35 -14.12 -32.18
N GLY A 151 -12.50 -13.22 -32.66
CA GLY A 151 -12.90 -11.88 -33.13
C GLY A 151 -13.47 -10.97 -32.04
N ARG A 152 -13.37 -11.37 -30.74
CA ARG A 152 -13.82 -10.63 -29.54
C ARG A 152 -12.91 -10.95 -28.36
N GLU A 153 -13.08 -10.23 -27.28
CA GLU A 153 -12.44 -10.61 -26.02
C GLU A 153 -13.00 -11.94 -25.48
N PRO A 154 -12.12 -12.85 -24.99
CA PRO A 154 -12.53 -14.14 -24.44
C PRO A 154 -13.28 -13.98 -23.12
N SER A 155 -14.27 -14.84 -22.87
CA SER A 155 -15.00 -14.88 -21.60
C SER A 155 -14.14 -15.49 -20.48
N LEU A 156 -14.61 -15.34 -19.22
CA LEU A 156 -13.92 -15.93 -18.05
C LEU A 156 -13.83 -17.46 -18.14
N GLU A 157 -14.89 -18.10 -18.68
CA GLU A 157 -14.92 -19.53 -18.86
C GLU A 157 -13.94 -19.99 -19.94
N GLU A 158 -13.85 -19.27 -21.05
CA GLU A 158 -12.91 -19.56 -22.15
C GLU A 158 -11.46 -19.38 -21.69
N LEU A 159 -11.18 -18.37 -20.85
CA LEU A 159 -9.86 -18.20 -20.23
C LEU A 159 -9.54 -19.31 -19.23
N ALA A 160 -10.52 -19.74 -18.44
CA ALA A 160 -10.35 -20.84 -17.49
C ALA A 160 -10.05 -22.17 -18.21
N GLU A 161 -10.76 -22.44 -19.32
CA GLU A 161 -10.54 -23.63 -20.14
C GLU A 161 -9.16 -23.59 -20.81
N ALA A 162 -8.77 -22.48 -21.38
CA ALA A 162 -7.48 -22.32 -22.07
C ALA A 162 -6.26 -22.40 -21.13
N THR A 163 -6.38 -21.94 -19.90
CA THR A 163 -5.29 -21.96 -18.90
C THR A 163 -5.36 -23.17 -17.96
N GLY A 164 -6.49 -23.89 -17.91
CA GLY A 164 -6.72 -24.96 -16.94
C GLY A 164 -6.89 -24.48 -15.48
N LEU A 165 -7.07 -23.19 -15.27
CA LEU A 165 -7.25 -22.62 -13.95
C LEU A 165 -8.72 -22.66 -13.49
N PRO A 166 -9.00 -22.93 -12.21
CA PRO A 166 -10.35 -22.80 -11.67
C PRO A 166 -10.90 -21.37 -11.86
N LEU A 167 -12.20 -21.26 -12.17
CA LEU A 167 -12.88 -19.99 -12.44
C LEU A 167 -12.72 -18.96 -11.30
N GLY A 168 -12.69 -19.44 -10.05
CA GLY A 168 -12.42 -18.58 -8.89
C GLY A 168 -11.02 -17.95 -8.90
N HIS A 169 -10.00 -18.68 -9.37
CA HIS A 169 -8.63 -18.14 -9.50
C HIS A 169 -8.51 -17.16 -10.68
N VAL A 170 -9.26 -17.38 -11.78
CA VAL A 170 -9.31 -16.44 -12.90
C VAL A 170 -9.93 -15.11 -12.44
N ARG A 171 -11.07 -15.17 -11.76
CA ARG A 171 -11.74 -13.98 -11.23
C ARG A 171 -10.85 -13.23 -10.25
N GLN A 172 -10.27 -13.91 -9.26
CA GLN A 172 -9.35 -13.33 -8.30
C GLN A 172 -8.15 -12.62 -8.97
N ALA A 173 -7.58 -13.23 -10.00
CA ALA A 173 -6.44 -12.66 -10.71
C ALA A 173 -6.83 -11.40 -11.50
N LEU A 174 -8.03 -11.36 -12.08
CA LEU A 174 -8.54 -10.20 -12.80
C LEU A 174 -8.94 -9.06 -11.85
N ASP A 175 -9.62 -9.35 -10.73
CA ASP A 175 -9.97 -8.35 -9.72
C ASP A 175 -8.72 -7.65 -9.15
N CYS A 176 -7.62 -8.40 -8.94
CA CYS A 176 -6.34 -7.83 -8.52
C CYS A 176 -5.60 -7.06 -9.64
N ALA A 177 -6.08 -7.11 -10.89
CA ALA A 177 -5.43 -6.44 -12.02
C ALA A 177 -5.83 -4.97 -12.15
N GLU A 178 -6.87 -4.52 -11.43
CA GLU A 178 -7.34 -3.14 -11.48
C GLU A 178 -6.21 -2.15 -11.19
N ALA A 179 -6.07 -1.17 -12.07
CA ALA A 179 -5.06 -0.13 -11.96
C ALA A 179 -5.49 0.91 -10.90
N SER A 180 -4.56 1.31 -10.04
CA SER A 180 -4.77 2.49 -9.20
C SER A 180 -4.70 3.76 -10.07
N TYR A 181 -5.65 4.67 -9.87
CA TYR A 181 -5.66 5.96 -10.54
C TYR A 181 -4.96 7.01 -9.69
N SER A 182 -4.28 7.97 -10.34
CA SER A 182 -3.68 9.10 -9.64
C SER A 182 -4.77 10.08 -9.20
N LEU A 183 -4.74 10.52 -7.95
CA LEU A 183 -5.63 11.56 -7.45
C LEU A 183 -5.37 12.92 -8.11
N ASN A 184 -4.13 13.16 -8.56
CA ASN A 184 -3.76 14.38 -9.28
C ASN A 184 -4.05 14.28 -10.79
N GLN A 185 -4.84 13.31 -11.21
CA GLN A 185 -5.28 13.23 -12.61
C GLN A 185 -6.26 14.35 -12.90
N ALA A 186 -5.95 15.18 -13.89
CA ALA A 186 -6.86 16.23 -14.36
C ALA A 186 -8.12 15.59 -14.96
N VAL A 187 -9.28 16.03 -14.50
CA VAL A 187 -10.59 15.57 -14.98
C VAL A 187 -11.20 16.58 -15.95
N SER A 188 -10.88 17.88 -15.76
CA SER A 188 -11.33 18.94 -16.66
C SER A 188 -10.41 19.08 -17.89
N PRO A 189 -10.94 19.40 -19.08
CA PRO A 189 -10.16 19.74 -20.25
C PRO A 189 -9.17 20.90 -20.00
N ASP A 190 -9.52 21.82 -19.12
CA ASP A 190 -8.71 22.99 -18.75
C ASP A 190 -7.58 22.64 -17.77
N GLY A 191 -7.55 21.42 -17.23
CA GLY A 191 -6.51 20.93 -16.33
C GLY A 191 -6.55 21.51 -14.90
N GLU A 192 -7.53 22.34 -14.57
CA GLU A 192 -7.62 23.02 -13.27
C GLU A 192 -8.24 22.17 -12.17
N THR A 193 -9.01 21.12 -12.52
CA THR A 193 -9.72 20.27 -11.57
C THR A 193 -9.08 18.89 -11.54
N GLU A 194 -8.64 18.44 -10.37
CA GLU A 194 -8.07 17.13 -10.14
C GLU A 194 -9.13 16.13 -9.65
N LEU A 195 -8.88 14.83 -9.81
CA LEU A 195 -9.76 13.78 -9.29
C LEU A 195 -9.91 13.87 -7.76
N ALA A 196 -8.89 14.36 -7.07
CA ALA A 196 -8.90 14.57 -5.63
C ALA A 196 -10.00 15.54 -5.18
N ASP A 197 -10.33 16.56 -5.99
CA ASP A 197 -11.32 17.59 -5.64
C ASP A 197 -12.76 17.04 -5.54
N PHE A 198 -13.00 15.87 -6.15
CA PHE A 198 -14.31 15.21 -6.08
C PHE A 198 -14.46 14.26 -4.89
N LEU A 199 -13.38 14.03 -4.14
CA LEU A 199 -13.41 13.10 -3.01
C LEU A 199 -13.63 13.86 -1.71
N ALA A 200 -14.76 13.57 -1.04
CA ALA A 200 -15.01 14.10 0.29
C ALA A 200 -14.04 13.47 1.30
N ASP A 201 -13.49 14.27 2.21
CA ASP A 201 -12.72 13.78 3.35
C ASP A 201 -13.64 13.16 4.40
N PRO A 202 -13.60 11.82 4.62
CA PRO A 202 -14.45 11.17 5.62
C PRO A 202 -14.07 11.52 7.07
N ALA A 203 -12.88 12.10 7.28
CA ALA A 203 -12.43 12.54 8.60
C ALA A 203 -12.88 13.97 8.93
N SER A 204 -13.32 14.72 7.92
CA SER A 204 -13.86 16.07 8.12
C SER A 204 -15.22 15.97 8.79
N ALA A 205 -15.32 16.51 10.02
CA ALA A 205 -16.59 16.54 10.74
C ALA A 205 -17.59 17.45 10.00
N ASP A 206 -18.85 17.02 9.92
CA ASP A 206 -19.92 17.89 9.41
C ASP A 206 -19.99 19.14 10.31
N PRO A 207 -19.92 20.36 9.73
CA PRO A 207 -20.03 21.61 10.49
C PRO A 207 -21.27 21.66 11.38
N ILE A 208 -22.38 21.02 10.97
CA ILE A 208 -23.61 20.95 11.75
C ILE A 208 -23.41 20.07 12.98
N GLU A 209 -22.84 18.88 12.80
CA GLU A 209 -22.53 17.96 13.93
C GLU A 209 -21.54 18.59 14.92
N GLU A 210 -20.53 19.33 14.43
CA GLU A 210 -19.55 20.01 15.29
C GLU A 210 -20.20 21.15 16.07
N ALA A 211 -21.09 21.94 15.44
CA ALA A 211 -21.87 22.96 16.12
C ALA A 211 -22.79 22.34 17.20
N GLU A 212 -23.48 21.25 16.89
CA GLU A 212 -24.32 20.53 17.86
C GLU A 212 -23.47 19.97 19.03
N ARG A 213 -22.32 19.36 18.74
CA ARG A 213 -21.38 18.88 19.78
C ARG A 213 -20.89 20.01 20.69
N SER A 214 -20.66 21.20 20.15
CA SER A 214 -20.20 22.35 20.94
C SER A 214 -21.32 22.95 21.79
N LEU A 215 -22.57 22.94 21.32
CA LEU A 215 -23.74 23.45 22.01
C LEU A 215 -24.23 22.52 23.13
N LEU A 216 -24.07 21.21 22.98
CA LEU A 216 -24.55 20.22 23.94
C LEU A 216 -23.99 20.41 25.35
N PRO A 217 -22.65 20.55 25.58
CA PRO A 217 -22.10 20.81 26.91
C PRO A 217 -22.59 22.13 27.54
N GLN A 218 -22.77 23.15 26.73
CA GLN A 218 -23.26 24.43 27.19
C GLN A 218 -24.71 24.35 27.67
N THR A 219 -25.52 23.63 26.92
CA THR A 219 -26.93 23.42 27.25
C THR A 219 -27.09 22.54 28.49
N VAL A 220 -26.29 21.47 28.62
CA VAL A 220 -26.25 20.63 29.83
C VAL A 220 -25.87 21.48 31.05
N ARG A 221 -24.79 22.28 30.95
CA ARG A 221 -24.39 23.17 32.05
C ARG A 221 -25.44 24.21 32.44
N ARG A 222 -26.18 24.72 31.45
CA ARG A 222 -27.28 25.66 31.70
C ARG A 222 -28.42 25.01 32.43
N ARG A 223 -28.80 23.80 32.02
CA ARG A 223 -29.90 23.03 32.67
C ARG A 223 -29.52 22.51 34.05
N LEU A 224 -28.26 22.14 34.27
CA LEU A 224 -27.79 21.80 35.63
C LEU A 224 -27.96 22.92 36.65
N LYS A 225 -27.90 24.17 36.20
CA LYS A 225 -28.10 25.35 37.09
C LYS A 225 -29.54 25.51 37.59
N THR A 226 -30.53 24.86 36.95
CA THR A 226 -31.93 24.88 37.39
C THR A 226 -32.20 23.92 38.54
N LEU A 227 -31.32 22.95 38.75
CA LEU A 227 -31.42 22.01 39.85
C LEU A 227 -31.07 22.65 41.21
N PRO A 228 -31.69 22.19 42.31
CA PRO A 228 -31.23 22.52 43.64
C PRO A 228 -29.75 22.18 43.86
N ASP A 229 -29.01 23.01 44.61
CA ASP A 229 -27.56 22.89 44.77
C ASP A 229 -27.09 21.51 45.19
N ARG A 230 -27.82 20.84 46.08
CA ARG A 230 -27.49 19.47 46.54
C ARG A 230 -27.64 18.42 45.41
N GLU A 231 -28.70 18.50 44.62
CA GLU A 231 -28.96 17.60 43.49
C GLU A 231 -27.96 17.85 42.38
N ARG A 232 -27.66 19.12 42.08
CA ARG A 232 -26.64 19.49 41.10
C ARG A 232 -25.26 18.96 41.48
N LEU A 233 -24.82 19.13 42.71
CA LEU A 233 -23.53 18.64 43.18
C LEU A 233 -23.42 17.10 43.07
N ILE A 234 -24.48 16.37 43.41
CA ILE A 234 -24.52 14.92 43.26
C ILE A 234 -24.35 14.49 41.79
N VAL A 235 -25.03 15.15 40.86
CA VAL A 235 -24.94 14.85 39.43
C VAL A 235 -23.55 15.21 38.90
N GLU A 236 -23.01 16.41 39.22
CA GLU A 236 -21.70 16.85 38.79
C GLU A 236 -20.57 15.90 39.23
N ARG A 237 -20.60 15.47 40.51
CA ARG A 237 -19.62 14.53 41.09
C ARG A 237 -19.75 13.14 40.52
N ARG A 238 -20.98 12.64 40.39
CA ARG A 238 -21.27 11.29 39.94
C ARG A 238 -20.88 11.06 38.47
N PHE A 239 -21.16 12.03 37.59
CA PHE A 239 -20.88 11.95 36.16
C PHE A 239 -19.59 12.60 35.73
N GLY A 240 -18.84 13.19 36.65
CA GLY A 240 -17.55 13.76 36.33
C GLY A 240 -17.60 15.01 35.46
N LEU A 241 -18.64 15.85 35.58
CA LEU A 241 -18.82 17.02 34.70
C LEU A 241 -17.83 18.14 34.96
N GLN A 242 -17.24 18.23 36.16
CA GLN A 242 -16.21 19.18 36.56
C GLN A 242 -14.98 18.52 37.24
N CYS A 243 -15.07 17.23 37.56
CA CYS A 243 -14.03 16.45 38.21
C CYS A 243 -14.11 14.98 37.71
N GLU A 244 -13.23 14.11 38.14
CA GLU A 244 -13.35 12.68 37.84
C GLU A 244 -14.63 12.08 38.43
N PRO A 245 -15.28 11.12 37.70
CA PRO A 245 -16.52 10.51 38.16
C PRO A 245 -16.32 9.74 39.45
N GLN A 246 -17.16 10.01 40.45
CA GLN A 246 -17.06 9.42 41.80
C GLN A 246 -18.11 8.32 42.02
N SER A 247 -17.85 7.41 42.97
CA SER A 247 -18.82 6.39 43.38
C SER A 247 -19.92 6.99 44.26
N LEU A 248 -21.09 6.34 44.30
CA LEU A 248 -22.17 6.78 45.21
C LEU A 248 -21.74 6.81 46.66
N GLU A 249 -20.82 5.95 47.06
CA GLU A 249 -20.32 5.83 48.42
C GLU A 249 -19.39 6.98 48.79
N THR A 250 -18.53 7.39 47.82
CA THR A 250 -17.66 8.55 47.97
C THR A 250 -18.46 9.84 48.10
N VAL A 251 -19.44 10.03 47.23
CA VAL A 251 -20.33 11.20 47.25
C VAL A 251 -21.16 11.25 48.51
N ALA A 252 -21.63 10.08 49.02
CA ALA A 252 -22.37 9.96 50.27
C ALA A 252 -21.52 10.36 51.47
N SER A 253 -20.28 9.93 51.55
CA SER A 253 -19.35 10.30 52.60
C SER A 253 -19.01 11.79 52.62
N GLU A 254 -18.82 12.41 51.44
CA GLU A 254 -18.57 13.84 51.31
C GLU A 254 -19.76 14.70 51.76
N LEU A 255 -20.98 14.26 51.48
CA LEU A 255 -22.20 15.01 51.80
C LEU A 255 -22.79 14.66 53.21
N GLY A 256 -22.21 13.73 53.90
CA GLY A 256 -22.75 13.25 55.22
C GLY A 256 -24.12 12.56 55.08
N LEU A 257 -24.40 11.92 53.97
CA LEU A 257 -25.63 11.23 53.66
C LEU A 257 -25.42 9.70 53.54
N THR A 258 -26.52 8.95 53.60
CA THR A 258 -26.46 7.51 53.27
C THR A 258 -26.40 7.30 51.75
N ARG A 259 -25.72 6.23 51.32
CA ARG A 259 -25.62 5.82 49.90
C ARG A 259 -26.98 5.77 49.19
N GLU A 260 -28.00 5.23 49.88
CA GLU A 260 -29.34 5.10 49.34
C GLU A 260 -30.02 6.49 49.18
N ARG A 261 -29.77 7.43 50.11
CA ARG A 261 -30.29 8.79 50.01
C ARG A 261 -29.69 9.54 48.81
N VAL A 262 -28.36 9.36 48.58
CA VAL A 262 -27.71 9.93 47.38
C VAL A 262 -28.28 9.34 46.10
N ARG A 263 -28.54 8.02 46.06
CA ARG A 263 -29.18 7.36 44.91
C ARG A 263 -30.57 7.93 44.61
N GLN A 264 -31.38 8.12 45.67
CA GLN A 264 -32.72 8.72 45.54
C GLN A 264 -32.66 10.14 44.97
N LEU A 265 -31.77 10.97 45.51
CA LEU A 265 -31.57 12.34 45.00
C LEU A 265 -31.05 12.38 43.58
N GLN A 266 -30.16 11.47 43.20
CA GLN A 266 -29.72 11.29 41.83
C GLN A 266 -30.87 10.98 40.89
N VAL A 267 -31.73 10.01 41.23
CA VAL A 267 -32.91 9.64 40.42
C VAL A 267 -33.89 10.82 40.28
N GLN A 268 -34.10 11.55 41.38
CA GLN A 268 -34.94 12.74 41.31
C GLN A 268 -34.38 13.83 40.42
N ALA A 269 -33.09 14.12 40.53
CA ALA A 269 -32.39 15.07 39.69
C ALA A 269 -32.44 14.69 38.21
N LEU A 270 -32.20 13.42 37.87
CA LEU A 270 -32.28 12.93 36.49
C LEU A 270 -33.68 13.04 35.92
N LYS A 271 -34.72 12.70 36.69
CA LYS A 271 -36.13 12.87 36.24
C LYS A 271 -36.49 14.32 35.97
N ARG A 272 -36.00 15.28 36.79
CA ARG A 272 -36.21 16.71 36.55
C ARG A 272 -35.52 17.16 35.28
N LEU A 273 -34.26 16.75 35.09
CA LEU A 273 -33.52 17.05 33.87
C LEU A 273 -34.21 16.45 32.64
N GLU A 274 -34.67 15.19 32.71
CA GLU A 274 -35.40 14.52 31.62
C GLU A 274 -36.61 15.31 31.18
N ALA A 275 -37.39 15.82 32.14
CA ALA A 275 -38.54 16.67 31.82
C ALA A 275 -38.17 18.00 31.15
N GLU A 276 -37.04 18.62 31.55
CA GLU A 276 -36.51 19.85 30.96
C GLU A 276 -35.90 19.65 29.58
N PHE A 277 -35.42 18.44 29.28
CA PHE A 277 -34.81 18.09 27.99
C PHE A 277 -35.82 17.50 27.00
N ALA A 278 -37.06 17.25 27.39
CA ALA A 278 -38.10 16.67 26.53
C ALA A 278 -38.31 17.41 25.21
N ASP A 279 -38.13 18.74 25.21
CA ASP A 279 -38.30 19.60 24.03
C ASP A 279 -36.98 19.93 23.31
N PHE A 280 -35.85 19.28 23.66
CA PHE A 280 -34.57 19.59 23.10
C PHE A 280 -34.17 18.66 21.95
N ALA A 281 -34.43 19.07 20.70
CA ALA A 281 -34.23 18.29 19.47
C ALA A 281 -32.80 17.69 19.29
N PRO A 282 -31.68 18.37 19.60
CA PRO A 282 -30.35 17.81 19.46
C PRO A 282 -30.09 16.56 20.33
N LEU A 283 -30.75 16.46 21.48
CA LEU A 283 -30.63 15.29 22.34
C LEU A 283 -31.41 14.08 21.79
N GLN A 284 -32.51 14.32 21.12
CA GLN A 284 -33.32 13.26 20.48
C GLN A 284 -32.56 12.66 19.30
N SER A 285 -31.85 13.46 18.49
CA SER A 285 -31.02 12.94 17.38
C SER A 285 -29.79 12.16 17.88
N ALA A 286 -29.12 12.64 18.93
CA ALA A 286 -27.98 11.95 19.53
C ALA A 286 -28.38 10.60 20.18
N LEU A 287 -29.55 10.53 20.82
CA LEU A 287 -30.07 9.28 21.38
C LEU A 287 -30.55 8.29 20.30
N ALA A 288 -31.10 8.77 19.20
CA ALA A 288 -31.46 7.94 18.06
C ALA A 288 -30.23 7.36 17.35
N GLY A 289 -29.17 8.14 17.17
CA GLY A 289 -27.89 7.68 16.61
C GLY A 289 -27.20 6.62 17.47
N THR A 290 -27.24 6.76 18.80
CA THR A 290 -26.67 5.74 19.72
C THR A 290 -27.49 4.45 19.78
N ALA A 291 -28.79 4.51 19.54
CA ALA A 291 -29.67 3.33 19.44
C ALA A 291 -29.36 2.55 18.15
N GLN A 292 -29.21 3.22 17.02
CA GLN A 292 -28.82 2.59 15.74
C GLN A 292 -27.42 1.99 15.76
N ALA A 293 -26.45 2.65 16.39
CA ALA A 293 -25.08 2.13 16.55
C ALA A 293 -25.04 0.87 17.46
N ARG A 294 -25.94 0.76 18.46
CA ARG A 294 -26.07 -0.43 19.29
C ARG A 294 -26.74 -1.60 18.56
N GLU A 295 -27.65 -1.34 17.65
CA GLU A 295 -28.26 -2.37 16.79
C GLU A 295 -27.29 -2.85 15.68
N ALA A 296 -26.51 -1.95 15.08
CA ALA A 296 -25.51 -2.28 14.07
C ALA A 296 -24.28 -3.06 14.64
N GLY A 297 -23.99 -2.95 15.94
CA GLY A 297 -22.89 -3.63 16.62
C GLY A 297 -23.18 -5.07 17.08
N ARG A 298 -24.38 -5.61 16.84
CA ARG A 298 -24.67 -7.03 17.02
C ARG A 298 -24.27 -7.82 15.78
N VAL A 299 -22.95 -8.12 15.71
CA VAL A 299 -22.47 -9.22 14.85
C VAL A 299 -22.91 -10.54 15.52
N PRO A 300 -23.57 -11.45 14.79
CA PRO A 300 -23.88 -12.78 15.33
C PRO A 300 -22.59 -13.57 15.51
N ALA A 301 -22.56 -14.38 16.59
CA ALA A 301 -21.48 -15.26 17.01
C ALA A 301 -21.20 -16.36 15.96
#